data_206b07d73f179d0103ea723bec6d2295
#
_entry.id   206b07d73f179d0103ea723bec6d2295
#
_cell.length_a   1.000
_cell.length_b   1.000
_cell.length_c   1.000
_cell.angle_alpha   90.00
_cell.angle_beta   90.00
_cell.angle_gamma   90.00
#
_symmetry.space_group_name_H-M   'P 1'
#
loop_
_entity.id
_entity.type
_entity.pdbx_description
1 polymer ?
#
loop_
_entity_poly.entity_id
_entity_poly.type
_entity_poly.pdbx_seq_one_letter_code
_entity_poly.pdbx_strand_id
1 'polypeptide(L)'
;MPNQDNVWNMIRKTCEEEAAKEPILASFLHATVLNHNSLEDALSFHLANKLDSPAAPAMLIREMIEEALQASNLISEAVRADIIATYERDSACDCVSTPLLFYKGFHALQAYRVAHWLWNNGRHHLALFLQNHISTAFSIDIHPAAKIGKGIMLDHGTGIVIGETAVIEDNVSIMQSVTLGGTGKDSGNRHPTIRRGVLIGAGSKILGNIEIGEGVHIISGSVVLKDIPPHKVIAGVPAVVIGDAIAIQPALDMCQDLSCKR
;
A
#
# COMPACT_ATOMS: atom_id res chain seq x y z
N MET A 1 -28.01 -14.45 -5.19
CA MET A 1 -26.87 -15.24 -5.65
C MET A 1 -25.65 -14.71 -4.91
N PRO A 2 -24.78 -15.56 -4.34
CA PRO A 2 -23.57 -15.06 -3.71
C PRO A 2 -22.75 -14.35 -4.77
N ASN A 3 -22.30 -13.15 -4.46
CA ASN A 3 -21.41 -12.35 -5.28
C ASN A 3 -20.12 -13.18 -5.45
N GLN A 4 -19.88 -13.72 -6.66
CA GLN A 4 -18.65 -14.48 -6.90
C GLN A 4 -17.48 -13.51 -6.72
N ASP A 5 -16.62 -13.77 -5.73
CA ASP A 5 -15.39 -13.01 -5.51
C ASP A 5 -14.38 -13.33 -6.64
N ASN A 6 -14.47 -12.54 -7.71
CA ASN A 6 -13.63 -12.76 -8.88
C ASN A 6 -12.13 -12.71 -8.55
N VAL A 7 -11.70 -11.81 -7.66
CA VAL A 7 -10.28 -11.66 -7.29
C VAL A 7 -9.79 -12.92 -6.59
N TRP A 8 -10.55 -13.41 -5.61
CA TRP A 8 -10.20 -14.64 -4.89
C TRP A 8 -10.16 -15.87 -5.81
N ASN A 9 -11.15 -16.00 -6.70
CA ASN A 9 -11.19 -17.10 -7.65
C ASN A 9 -10.00 -17.08 -8.62
N MET A 10 -9.58 -15.89 -9.08
CA MET A 10 -8.39 -15.74 -9.92
C MET A 10 -7.11 -16.15 -9.16
N ILE A 11 -6.96 -15.70 -7.92
CA ILE A 11 -5.81 -16.04 -7.06
C ILE A 11 -5.74 -17.56 -6.85
N ARG A 12 -6.84 -18.20 -6.48
CA ARG A 12 -6.89 -19.65 -6.28
C ARG A 12 -6.48 -20.42 -7.53
N LYS A 13 -7.10 -20.06 -8.66
CA LYS A 13 -6.81 -20.71 -9.95
C LYS A 13 -5.33 -20.63 -10.31
N THR A 14 -4.74 -19.42 -10.18
CA THR A 14 -3.30 -19.23 -10.43
C THR A 14 -2.45 -20.09 -9.49
N CYS A 15 -2.79 -20.14 -8.20
CA CYS A 15 -2.05 -20.97 -7.23
C CYS A 15 -2.19 -22.46 -7.52
N GLU A 16 -3.34 -22.95 -7.99
CA GLU A 16 -3.55 -24.34 -8.41
C GLU A 16 -2.66 -24.69 -9.62
N GLU A 17 -2.62 -23.82 -10.63
CA GLU A 17 -1.78 -24.01 -11.80
C GLU A 17 -0.28 -24.00 -11.45
N GLU A 18 0.16 -23.07 -10.59
CA GLU A 18 1.57 -23.00 -10.18
C GLU A 18 1.98 -24.16 -9.26
N ALA A 19 1.11 -24.62 -8.36
CA ALA A 19 1.40 -25.80 -7.52
C ALA A 19 1.58 -27.08 -8.35
N ALA A 20 0.88 -27.18 -9.49
CA ALA A 20 1.04 -28.29 -10.41
C ALA A 20 2.32 -28.21 -11.25
N LYS A 21 2.76 -26.98 -11.60
CA LYS A 21 3.98 -26.77 -12.41
C LYS A 21 5.25 -26.86 -11.57
N GLU A 22 5.21 -26.37 -10.31
CA GLU A 22 6.37 -26.24 -9.44
C GLU A 22 6.11 -26.97 -8.08
N PRO A 23 6.39 -28.28 -8.00
CA PRO A 23 6.09 -29.08 -6.80
C PRO A 23 6.79 -28.61 -5.51
N ILE A 24 7.94 -27.93 -5.62
CA ILE A 24 8.65 -27.36 -4.46
C ILE A 24 7.80 -26.28 -3.78
N LEU A 25 7.02 -25.51 -4.53
CA LEU A 25 6.15 -24.47 -4.00
C LEU A 25 4.78 -24.99 -3.58
N ALA A 26 4.41 -26.21 -3.94
CA ALA A 26 3.06 -26.74 -3.69
C ALA A 26 2.65 -26.65 -2.21
N SER A 27 3.52 -27.07 -1.29
CA SER A 27 3.23 -26.99 0.14
C SER A 27 3.01 -25.56 0.63
N PHE A 28 3.78 -24.59 0.13
CA PHE A 28 3.63 -23.18 0.46
C PHE A 28 2.30 -22.63 -0.11
N LEU A 29 1.97 -22.92 -1.36
CA LEU A 29 0.75 -22.45 -2.01
C LEU A 29 -0.50 -23.05 -1.37
N HIS A 30 -0.46 -24.35 -0.99
CA HIS A 30 -1.53 -24.99 -0.23
C HIS A 30 -1.70 -24.32 1.14
N ALA A 31 -0.63 -24.15 1.90
CA ALA A 31 -0.70 -23.56 3.23
C ALA A 31 -1.17 -22.10 3.21
N THR A 32 -0.76 -21.33 2.20
CA THR A 32 -1.02 -19.89 2.14
C THR A 32 -2.35 -19.54 1.47
N VAL A 33 -2.79 -20.31 0.46
CA VAL A 33 -3.97 -19.97 -0.35
C VAL A 33 -4.97 -21.12 -0.44
N LEU A 34 -4.54 -22.31 -0.89
CA LEU A 34 -5.48 -23.32 -1.37
C LEU A 34 -6.30 -24.00 -0.25
N ASN A 35 -5.77 -24.05 0.97
CA ASN A 35 -6.45 -24.58 2.15
C ASN A 35 -7.40 -23.56 2.82
N HIS A 36 -7.49 -22.34 2.31
CA HIS A 36 -8.35 -21.29 2.84
C HIS A 36 -9.65 -21.15 2.03
N ASN A 37 -10.72 -20.73 2.69
CA ASN A 37 -12.04 -20.59 2.06
C ASN A 37 -12.29 -19.19 1.50
N SER A 38 -11.55 -18.18 1.97
CA SER A 38 -11.69 -16.77 1.56
C SER A 38 -10.34 -16.08 1.45
N LEU A 39 -10.34 -14.93 0.74
CA LEU A 39 -9.17 -14.06 0.68
C LEU A 39 -8.77 -13.56 2.07
N GLU A 40 -9.75 -13.26 2.91
CA GLU A 40 -9.56 -12.80 4.28
C GLU A 40 -8.84 -13.83 5.14
N ASP A 41 -9.23 -15.11 5.05
CA ASP A 41 -8.57 -16.21 5.77
C ASP A 41 -7.12 -16.39 5.31
N ALA A 42 -6.90 -16.39 3.99
CA ALA A 42 -5.57 -16.51 3.40
C ALA A 42 -4.67 -15.33 3.78
N LEU A 43 -5.19 -14.10 3.70
CA LEU A 43 -4.46 -12.88 4.06
C LEU A 43 -4.10 -12.88 5.55
N SER A 44 -5.05 -13.20 6.43
CA SER A 44 -4.80 -13.24 7.89
C SER A 44 -3.70 -14.25 8.24
N PHE A 45 -3.76 -15.43 7.66
CA PHE A 45 -2.74 -16.46 7.84
C PHE A 45 -1.37 -16.01 7.33
N HIS A 46 -1.31 -15.48 6.11
CA HIS A 46 -0.05 -15.11 5.47
C HIS A 46 0.62 -13.92 6.17
N LEU A 47 -0.12 -12.86 6.48
CA LEU A 47 0.42 -11.71 7.19
C LEU A 47 0.87 -12.07 8.61
N ALA A 48 0.11 -12.91 9.32
CA ALA A 48 0.49 -13.37 10.65
C ALA A 48 1.85 -14.08 10.64
N ASN A 49 2.07 -14.98 9.67
CA ASN A 49 3.36 -15.67 9.53
C ASN A 49 4.50 -14.71 9.12
N LYS A 50 4.22 -13.68 8.32
CA LYS A 50 5.22 -12.69 7.92
C LYS A 50 5.65 -11.76 9.07
N LEU A 51 4.75 -11.51 10.01
CA LEU A 51 4.95 -10.60 11.14
C LEU A 51 5.29 -11.37 12.44
N ASP A 52 5.37 -12.68 12.38
CA ASP A 52 5.72 -13.55 13.53
C ASP A 52 7.06 -13.16 14.14
N SER A 53 7.08 -13.10 15.45
CA SER A 53 8.29 -12.83 16.22
C SER A 53 8.15 -13.37 17.65
N PRO A 54 9.24 -13.53 18.41
CA PRO A 54 9.16 -13.93 19.82
C PRO A 54 8.27 -13.02 20.69
N ALA A 55 8.16 -11.73 20.34
CA ALA A 55 7.33 -10.77 21.05
C ALA A 55 5.88 -10.70 20.54
N ALA A 56 5.62 -11.20 19.33
CA ALA A 56 4.31 -11.19 18.69
C ALA A 56 4.09 -12.50 17.93
N PRO A 57 3.66 -13.59 18.62
CA PRO A 57 3.38 -14.86 17.98
C PRO A 57 2.34 -14.73 16.87
N ALA A 58 2.50 -15.49 15.78
CA ALA A 58 1.61 -15.46 14.61
C ALA A 58 0.13 -15.60 14.98
N MET A 59 -0.21 -16.43 15.96
CA MET A 59 -1.60 -16.60 16.42
C MET A 59 -2.21 -15.28 16.94
N LEU A 60 -1.46 -14.52 17.75
CA LEU A 60 -1.91 -13.22 18.26
C LEU A 60 -2.15 -12.22 17.12
N ILE A 61 -1.24 -12.18 16.16
CA ILE A 61 -1.36 -11.28 15.01
C ILE A 61 -2.54 -11.70 14.13
N ARG A 62 -2.75 -13.00 13.94
CA ARG A 62 -3.87 -13.53 13.17
C ARG A 62 -5.21 -13.14 13.77
N GLU A 63 -5.38 -13.27 15.08
CA GLU A 63 -6.59 -12.87 15.80
C GLU A 63 -6.90 -11.38 15.60
N MET A 64 -5.88 -10.50 15.67
CA MET A 64 -6.08 -9.07 15.42
C MET A 64 -6.52 -8.78 13.98
N ILE A 65 -5.95 -9.48 13.00
CA ILE A 65 -6.30 -9.29 11.58
C ILE A 65 -7.72 -9.79 11.33
N GLU A 66 -8.08 -10.97 11.82
CA GLU A 66 -9.41 -11.55 11.66
C GLU A 66 -10.49 -10.67 12.30
N GLU A 67 -10.23 -10.15 13.51
CA GLU A 67 -11.13 -9.21 14.20
C GLU A 67 -11.41 -7.96 13.33
N ALA A 68 -10.37 -7.35 12.77
CA ALA A 68 -10.50 -6.15 11.93
C ALA A 68 -11.25 -6.43 10.61
N LEU A 69 -10.94 -7.56 9.94
CA LEU A 69 -11.58 -7.96 8.68
C LEU A 69 -13.06 -8.31 8.87
N GLN A 70 -13.43 -8.94 9.99
CA GLN A 70 -14.82 -9.24 10.33
C GLN A 70 -15.62 -7.98 10.70
N ALA A 71 -14.97 -7.01 11.34
CA ALA A 71 -15.62 -5.78 11.77
C ALA A 71 -15.84 -4.76 10.64
N SER A 72 -15.09 -4.86 9.52
CA SER A 72 -15.11 -3.83 8.47
C SER A 72 -14.97 -4.39 7.06
N ASN A 73 -16.08 -4.40 6.32
CA ASN A 73 -16.08 -4.72 4.89
C ASN A 73 -15.23 -3.75 4.04
N LEU A 74 -15.00 -2.53 4.53
CA LEU A 74 -14.18 -1.53 3.82
C LEU A 74 -12.74 -1.98 3.69
N ILE A 75 -12.21 -2.72 4.69
CA ILE A 75 -10.86 -3.28 4.60
C ILE A 75 -10.81 -4.33 3.50
N SER A 76 -11.76 -5.26 3.46
CA SER A 76 -11.86 -6.32 2.45
C SER A 76 -12.00 -5.77 1.02
N GLU A 77 -12.77 -4.68 0.85
CA GLU A 77 -12.87 -3.98 -0.44
C GLU A 77 -11.53 -3.35 -0.84
N ALA A 78 -10.84 -2.69 0.10
CA ALA A 78 -9.56 -2.06 -0.15
C ALA A 78 -8.47 -3.09 -0.50
N VAL A 79 -8.44 -4.23 0.20
CA VAL A 79 -7.54 -5.36 -0.12
C VAL A 79 -7.66 -5.77 -1.58
N ARG A 80 -8.89 -5.99 -2.07
CA ARG A 80 -9.13 -6.38 -3.46
C ARG A 80 -8.72 -5.31 -4.45
N ALA A 81 -9.06 -4.05 -4.16
CA ALA A 81 -8.67 -2.92 -4.99
C ALA A 81 -7.15 -2.75 -5.07
N ASP A 82 -6.44 -2.97 -3.96
CA ASP A 82 -4.98 -2.85 -3.91
C ASP A 82 -4.27 -4.01 -4.63
N ILE A 83 -4.85 -5.23 -4.60
CA ILE A 83 -4.36 -6.37 -5.40
C ILE A 83 -4.44 -6.04 -6.89
N ILE A 84 -5.62 -5.61 -7.35
CA ILE A 84 -5.85 -5.27 -8.76
C ILE A 84 -4.97 -4.10 -9.18
N ALA A 85 -4.89 -3.05 -8.36
CA ALA A 85 -4.02 -1.91 -8.63
C ALA A 85 -2.55 -2.31 -8.83
N THR A 86 -2.05 -3.21 -7.99
CA THR A 86 -0.67 -3.71 -8.10
C THR A 86 -0.49 -4.58 -9.33
N TYR A 87 -1.44 -5.50 -9.59
CA TYR A 87 -1.39 -6.38 -10.76
C TYR A 87 -1.43 -5.63 -12.09
N GLU A 88 -2.27 -4.59 -12.19
CA GLU A 88 -2.45 -3.84 -13.44
C GLU A 88 -1.33 -2.82 -13.69
N ARG A 89 -0.66 -2.33 -12.64
CA ARG A 89 0.31 -1.23 -12.75
C ARG A 89 1.76 -1.66 -12.75
N ASP A 90 2.07 -2.80 -12.14
CA ASP A 90 3.44 -3.33 -12.12
C ASP A 90 3.68 -4.23 -13.32
N SER A 91 4.50 -3.77 -14.25
CA SER A 91 4.86 -4.52 -15.46
C SER A 91 5.60 -5.85 -15.18
N ALA A 92 6.11 -6.04 -13.97
CA ALA A 92 6.75 -7.28 -13.52
C ALA A 92 5.75 -8.24 -12.83
N CYS A 93 4.50 -7.83 -12.65
CA CYS A 93 3.47 -8.61 -11.99
C CYS A 93 2.66 -9.43 -12.99
N ASP A 94 3.10 -10.64 -13.29
CA ASP A 94 2.45 -11.50 -14.29
C ASP A 94 1.18 -12.18 -13.79
N CYS A 95 0.96 -12.26 -12.46
CA CYS A 95 -0.12 -13.01 -11.84
C CYS A 95 -0.83 -12.22 -10.75
N VAL A 96 -2.16 -12.30 -10.70
CA VAL A 96 -2.98 -11.64 -9.68
C VAL A 96 -2.68 -12.12 -8.24
N SER A 97 -2.11 -13.32 -8.08
CA SER A 97 -1.67 -13.87 -6.79
C SER A 97 -0.34 -13.27 -6.29
N THR A 98 0.48 -12.70 -7.18
CA THR A 98 1.83 -12.20 -6.87
C THR A 98 1.86 -11.16 -5.74
N PRO A 99 0.97 -10.13 -5.72
CA PRO A 99 0.95 -9.16 -4.62
C PRO A 99 0.70 -9.82 -3.27
N LEU A 100 -0.28 -10.71 -3.19
CA LEU A 100 -0.62 -11.44 -1.96
C LEU A 100 0.54 -12.31 -1.47
N LEU A 101 1.23 -13.01 -2.37
CA LEU A 101 2.24 -14.00 -2.00
C LEU A 101 3.62 -13.38 -1.70
N PHE A 102 4.03 -12.34 -2.46
CA PHE A 102 5.43 -11.96 -2.52
C PHE A 102 5.73 -10.48 -2.31
N TYR A 103 4.76 -9.57 -2.48
CA TYR A 103 5.06 -8.13 -2.47
C TYR A 103 4.92 -7.51 -1.07
N LYS A 104 6.06 -7.15 -0.50
CA LYS A 104 6.10 -6.57 0.86
C LYS A 104 5.40 -5.22 0.99
N GLY A 105 5.35 -4.40 -0.09
CA GLY A 105 4.58 -3.15 -0.11
C GLY A 105 3.10 -3.41 0.10
N PHE A 106 2.56 -4.41 -0.60
CA PHE A 106 1.18 -4.86 -0.40
C PHE A 106 0.97 -5.39 1.04
N HIS A 107 1.86 -6.25 1.54
CA HIS A 107 1.75 -6.80 2.90
C HIS A 107 1.73 -5.72 3.97
N ALA A 108 2.65 -4.74 3.87
CA ALA A 108 2.72 -3.63 4.80
C ALA A 108 1.46 -2.75 4.77
N LEU A 109 0.92 -2.48 3.58
CA LEU A 109 -0.31 -1.71 3.41
C LEU A 109 -1.51 -2.42 4.05
N GLN A 110 -1.67 -3.74 3.83
CA GLN A 110 -2.79 -4.47 4.41
C GLN A 110 -2.67 -4.59 5.94
N ALA A 111 -1.47 -4.83 6.46
CA ALA A 111 -1.22 -4.82 7.91
C ALA A 111 -1.46 -3.42 8.52
N TYR A 112 -1.08 -2.33 7.82
CA TYR A 112 -1.42 -0.97 8.20
C TYR A 112 -2.94 -0.77 8.31
N ARG A 113 -3.77 -1.29 7.39
CA ARG A 113 -5.24 -1.15 7.45
C ARG A 113 -5.81 -1.72 8.75
N VAL A 114 -5.24 -2.82 9.23
CA VAL A 114 -5.57 -3.40 10.54
C VAL A 114 -5.13 -2.46 11.68
N ALA A 115 -3.90 -1.94 11.64
CA ALA A 115 -3.41 -0.98 12.62
C ALA A 115 -4.26 0.30 12.66
N HIS A 116 -4.70 0.79 11.50
CA HIS A 116 -5.60 1.93 11.38
C HIS A 116 -6.98 1.65 11.99
N TRP A 117 -7.53 0.47 11.77
CA TRP A 117 -8.78 0.05 12.41
C TRP A 117 -8.63 0.00 13.94
N LEU A 118 -7.55 -0.58 14.46
CA LEU A 118 -7.26 -0.61 15.90
C LEU A 118 -7.16 0.81 16.48
N TRP A 119 -6.47 1.71 15.77
CA TRP A 119 -6.33 3.11 16.17
C TRP A 119 -7.68 3.80 16.30
N ASN A 120 -8.55 3.67 15.30
CA ASN A 120 -9.87 4.29 15.29
C ASN A 120 -10.84 3.69 16.33
N ASN A 121 -10.53 2.48 16.85
CA ASN A 121 -11.27 1.85 17.95
C ASN A 121 -10.63 2.11 19.33
N GLY A 122 -9.77 3.12 19.46
CA GLY A 122 -9.16 3.52 20.73
C GLY A 122 -8.05 2.60 21.23
N ARG A 123 -7.66 1.57 20.48
CA ARG A 123 -6.60 0.61 20.85
C ARG A 123 -5.21 1.09 20.39
N HIS A 124 -4.87 2.33 20.76
CA HIS A 124 -3.69 3.05 20.23
C HIS A 124 -2.37 2.32 20.49
N HIS A 125 -2.14 1.77 21.69
CA HIS A 125 -0.91 1.04 22.00
C HIS A 125 -0.77 -0.24 21.16
N LEU A 126 -1.88 -0.94 20.90
CA LEU A 126 -1.87 -2.14 20.06
C LEU A 126 -1.63 -1.77 18.59
N ALA A 127 -2.19 -0.66 18.12
CA ALA A 127 -1.92 -0.14 16.79
C ALA A 127 -0.45 0.21 16.58
N LEU A 128 0.18 0.90 17.56
CA LEU A 128 1.60 1.22 17.53
C LEU A 128 2.50 -0.01 17.67
N PHE A 129 2.07 -1.00 18.46
CA PHE A 129 2.74 -2.30 18.52
C PHE A 129 2.77 -2.97 17.16
N LEU A 130 1.64 -3.02 16.46
CA LEU A 130 1.56 -3.59 15.12
C LEU A 130 2.38 -2.77 14.11
N GLN A 131 2.33 -1.42 14.15
CA GLN A 131 3.16 -0.54 13.33
C GLN A 131 4.66 -0.87 13.45
N ASN A 132 5.14 -1.05 14.69
CA ASN A 132 6.54 -1.40 14.93
C ASN A 132 6.92 -2.73 14.27
N HIS A 133 6.06 -3.75 14.33
CA HIS A 133 6.29 -5.04 13.69
C HIS A 133 6.30 -4.91 12.16
N ILE A 134 5.36 -4.14 11.59
CA ILE A 134 5.31 -3.84 10.14
C ILE A 134 6.60 -3.16 9.70
N SER A 135 7.03 -2.12 10.41
CA SER A 135 8.25 -1.37 10.09
C SER A 135 9.50 -2.26 10.16
N THR A 136 9.59 -3.10 11.17
CA THR A 136 10.70 -4.04 11.33
C THR A 136 10.72 -5.11 10.23
N ALA A 137 9.58 -5.73 9.92
CA ALA A 137 9.50 -6.83 8.95
C ALA A 137 9.64 -6.35 7.49
N PHE A 138 9.05 -5.20 7.15
CA PHE A 138 8.96 -4.76 5.76
C PHE A 138 9.80 -3.52 5.42
N SER A 139 10.39 -2.85 6.41
CA SER A 139 11.10 -1.56 6.24
C SER A 139 10.19 -0.49 5.64
N ILE A 140 8.92 -0.47 6.07
CA ILE A 140 7.87 0.47 5.66
C ILE A 140 7.20 0.98 6.94
N ASP A 141 7.25 2.28 7.18
CA ASP A 141 6.73 2.90 8.38
C ASP A 141 5.50 3.76 8.06
N ILE A 142 4.31 3.28 8.40
CA ILE A 142 3.05 4.00 8.21
C ILE A 142 2.39 4.19 9.56
N HIS A 143 2.23 5.44 9.98
CA HIS A 143 1.55 5.72 11.24
C HIS A 143 0.07 5.30 11.21
N PRO A 144 -0.45 4.59 12.22
CA PRO A 144 -1.81 4.07 12.21
C PRO A 144 -2.92 5.13 12.06
N ALA A 145 -2.67 6.37 12.47
CA ALA A 145 -3.61 7.48 12.32
C ALA A 145 -3.68 8.06 10.90
N ALA A 146 -2.69 7.81 10.04
CA ALA A 146 -2.72 8.24 8.65
C ALA A 146 -4.00 7.72 7.96
N LYS A 147 -4.50 8.45 6.96
CA LYS A 147 -5.71 8.07 6.22
C LYS A 147 -5.33 7.67 4.81
N ILE A 148 -5.52 6.42 4.46
CA ILE A 148 -5.16 5.88 3.12
C ILE A 148 -6.39 5.26 2.47
N GLY A 149 -6.70 5.71 1.26
CA GLY A 149 -7.78 5.21 0.42
C GLY A 149 -7.54 3.79 -0.11
N LYS A 150 -8.18 3.44 -1.21
CA LYS A 150 -8.09 2.12 -1.87
C LYS A 150 -7.53 2.24 -3.29
N GLY A 151 -7.12 1.11 -3.86
CA GLY A 151 -6.41 1.09 -5.14
C GLY A 151 -5.02 1.70 -5.03
N ILE A 152 -4.35 1.46 -3.91
CA ILE A 152 -3.01 1.98 -3.63
C ILE A 152 -1.97 0.94 -4.03
N MET A 153 -0.91 1.39 -4.69
CA MET A 153 0.28 0.59 -4.96
C MET A 153 1.49 1.15 -4.21
N LEU A 154 2.11 0.33 -3.37
CA LEU A 154 3.42 0.62 -2.77
C LEU A 154 4.48 -0.21 -3.51
N ASP A 155 5.08 0.39 -4.53
CA ASP A 155 6.04 -0.29 -5.39
C ASP A 155 7.40 -0.42 -4.70
N HIS A 156 7.95 -1.66 -4.63
CA HIS A 156 9.13 -2.07 -3.84
C HIS A 156 9.00 -1.75 -2.34
N GLY A 157 8.51 -0.62 -1.96
CA GLY A 157 8.10 -0.18 -0.64
C GLY A 157 9.22 0.17 0.33
N THR A 158 10.43 -0.37 0.20
CA THR A 158 11.53 -0.15 1.16
C THR A 158 11.76 1.32 1.46
N GLY A 159 11.76 1.68 2.75
CA GLY A 159 12.06 3.04 3.21
C GLY A 159 10.92 4.04 2.98
N ILE A 160 9.71 3.60 2.70
CA ILE A 160 8.53 4.47 2.74
C ILE A 160 8.24 4.86 4.18
N VAL A 161 8.00 6.16 4.40
CA VAL A 161 7.56 6.71 5.68
C VAL A 161 6.32 7.58 5.46
N ILE A 162 5.22 7.27 6.15
CA ILE A 162 3.96 8.02 6.09
C ILE A 162 3.58 8.48 7.49
N GLY A 163 3.60 9.79 7.71
CA GLY A 163 3.38 10.39 9.02
C GLY A 163 1.91 10.42 9.46
N GLU A 164 1.70 10.70 10.74
CA GLU A 164 0.44 10.58 11.48
C GLU A 164 -0.77 11.26 10.82
N THR A 165 -0.62 12.48 10.32
CA THR A 165 -1.74 13.27 9.77
C THR A 165 -1.78 13.27 8.25
N ALA A 166 -0.99 12.40 7.60
CA ALA A 166 -1.00 12.27 6.16
C ALA A 166 -2.34 11.71 5.64
N VAL A 167 -2.76 12.24 4.50
CA VAL A 167 -3.94 11.77 3.78
C VAL A 167 -3.53 11.34 2.39
N ILE A 168 -3.91 10.15 1.98
CA ILE A 168 -3.68 9.60 0.64
C ILE A 168 -5.04 9.14 0.11
N GLU A 169 -5.51 9.78 -0.95
CA GLU A 169 -6.75 9.41 -1.62
C GLU A 169 -6.59 8.14 -2.47
N ASP A 170 -7.69 7.74 -3.13
CA ASP A 170 -7.72 6.53 -3.95
C ASP A 170 -6.78 6.59 -5.16
N ASN A 171 -6.36 5.42 -5.64
CA ASN A 171 -5.61 5.27 -6.88
C ASN A 171 -4.26 6.01 -6.89
N VAL A 172 -3.55 6.04 -5.79
CA VAL A 172 -2.19 6.60 -5.69
C VAL A 172 -1.16 5.49 -5.82
N SER A 173 -0.06 5.76 -6.52
CA SER A 173 1.11 4.87 -6.60
C SER A 173 2.33 5.54 -5.98
N ILE A 174 3.01 4.82 -5.09
CA ILE A 174 4.14 5.33 -4.30
C ILE A 174 5.32 4.37 -4.46
N MET A 175 6.44 4.89 -4.92
CA MET A 175 7.67 4.10 -5.05
C MET A 175 8.48 4.09 -3.75
N GLN A 176 9.52 3.28 -3.71
CA GLN A 176 10.41 3.12 -2.54
C GLN A 176 11.03 4.45 -2.07
N SER A 177 11.38 4.49 -0.78
CA SER A 177 12.09 5.61 -0.13
C SER A 177 11.34 6.95 -0.15
N VAL A 178 10.04 6.95 -0.40
CA VAL A 178 9.19 8.15 -0.32
C VAL A 178 8.91 8.50 1.13
N THR A 179 8.94 9.79 1.45
CA THR A 179 8.56 10.29 2.78
C THR A 179 7.42 11.31 2.66
N LEU A 180 6.31 11.04 3.35
CA LEU A 180 5.24 11.99 3.62
C LEU A 180 5.41 12.49 5.05
N GLY A 181 6.20 13.56 5.24
CA GLY A 181 6.71 14.01 6.53
C GLY A 181 6.19 15.38 6.96
N GLY A 182 6.41 15.70 8.24
CA GLY A 182 6.22 17.04 8.78
C GLY A 182 7.48 17.91 8.61
N THR A 183 7.34 19.21 8.85
CA THR A 183 8.46 20.18 8.76
C THR A 183 9.03 20.62 10.10
N GLY A 184 8.48 20.15 11.22
CA GLY A 184 8.92 20.60 12.54
C GLY A 184 8.15 19.98 13.69
N LYS A 185 8.08 20.72 14.83
CA LYS A 185 7.43 20.30 16.07
C LYS A 185 5.96 20.72 16.19
N ASP A 186 5.33 21.12 15.10
CA ASP A 186 3.94 21.55 15.11
C ASP A 186 3.01 20.41 15.54
N SER A 187 2.00 20.75 16.33
CA SER A 187 0.90 19.86 16.69
C SER A 187 -0.25 20.04 15.68
N GLY A 188 -1.04 19.00 15.46
CA GLY A 188 -2.15 19.03 14.49
C GLY A 188 -1.75 18.57 13.08
N ASN A 189 -2.42 19.09 12.07
CA ASN A 189 -2.14 18.73 10.67
C ASN A 189 -0.76 19.26 10.26
N ARG A 190 0.17 18.34 10.01
CA ARG A 190 1.57 18.66 9.71
C ARG A 190 2.16 17.80 8.60
N HIS A 191 1.36 16.92 8.00
CA HIS A 191 1.75 16.01 6.93
C HIS A 191 0.93 16.27 5.67
N PRO A 192 1.42 15.87 4.49
CA PRO A 192 0.79 16.20 3.22
C PRO A 192 -0.53 15.46 2.97
N THR A 193 -1.36 16.09 2.15
CA THR A 193 -2.53 15.48 1.50
C THR A 193 -2.20 15.17 0.05
N ILE A 194 -2.29 13.90 -0.32
CA ILE A 194 -2.07 13.39 -1.67
C ILE A 194 -3.41 13.06 -2.30
N ARG A 195 -3.78 13.78 -3.34
CA ARG A 195 -5.05 13.58 -4.05
C ARG A 195 -4.98 12.36 -4.96
N ARG A 196 -6.15 11.96 -5.47
CA ARG A 196 -6.30 10.75 -6.30
C ARG A 196 -5.40 10.77 -7.54
N GLY A 197 -5.00 9.59 -8.00
CA GLY A 197 -4.27 9.41 -9.26
C GLY A 197 -2.84 9.95 -9.29
N VAL A 198 -2.30 10.39 -8.15
CA VAL A 198 -0.93 10.90 -8.02
C VAL A 198 0.08 9.77 -8.11
N LEU A 199 1.12 9.97 -8.92
CA LEU A 199 2.31 9.13 -8.97
C LEU A 199 3.47 9.80 -8.22
N ILE A 200 4.03 9.11 -7.21
CA ILE A 200 5.17 9.60 -6.44
C ILE A 200 6.40 8.77 -6.75
N GLY A 201 7.33 9.36 -7.48
CA GLY A 201 8.59 8.74 -7.88
C GLY A 201 9.51 8.45 -6.70
N ALA A 202 10.40 7.47 -6.91
CA ALA A 202 11.30 6.93 -5.89
C ALA A 202 12.13 8.01 -5.17
N GLY A 203 12.28 7.89 -3.86
CA GLY A 203 13.12 8.77 -3.07
C GLY A 203 12.58 10.17 -2.83
N SER A 204 11.38 10.51 -3.32
CA SER A 204 10.78 11.85 -3.13
C SER A 204 10.44 12.13 -1.67
N LYS A 205 10.56 13.39 -1.26
CA LYS A 205 10.19 13.88 0.07
C LYS A 205 9.12 14.96 -0.07
N ILE A 206 7.95 14.72 0.49
CA ILE A 206 6.84 15.67 0.53
C ILE A 206 6.67 16.08 1.98
N LEU A 207 6.93 17.35 2.29
CA LEU A 207 7.10 17.80 3.67
C LEU A 207 6.16 18.95 4.01
N GLY A 208 5.45 18.81 5.12
CA GLY A 208 4.55 19.82 5.67
C GLY A 208 3.08 19.56 5.38
N ASN A 209 2.23 20.40 5.94
CA ASN A 209 0.79 20.39 5.68
C ASN A 209 0.51 21.06 4.33
N ILE A 210 0.83 20.34 3.25
CA ILE A 210 0.67 20.79 1.86
C ILE A 210 -0.24 19.85 1.09
N GLU A 211 -0.83 20.36 0.00
CA GLU A 211 -1.68 19.58 -0.88
C GLU A 211 -1.00 19.30 -2.21
N ILE A 212 -0.99 18.03 -2.60
CA ILE A 212 -0.60 17.58 -3.94
C ILE A 212 -1.87 17.27 -4.70
N GLY A 213 -2.15 18.09 -5.70
CA GLY A 213 -3.39 18.03 -6.49
C GLY A 213 -3.57 16.72 -7.26
N GLU A 214 -4.82 16.46 -7.68
CA GLU A 214 -5.19 15.28 -8.45
C GLU A 214 -4.31 15.08 -9.69
N GLY A 215 -3.90 13.84 -9.95
CA GLY A 215 -3.16 13.50 -11.17
C GLY A 215 -1.78 14.16 -11.30
N VAL A 216 -1.18 14.59 -10.21
CA VAL A 216 0.20 15.10 -10.22
C VAL A 216 1.19 13.95 -10.38
N HIS A 217 2.23 14.20 -11.19
CA HIS A 217 3.38 13.30 -11.28
C HIS A 217 4.60 13.93 -10.61
N ILE A 218 5.08 13.31 -9.55
CA ILE A 218 6.28 13.73 -8.82
C ILE A 218 7.44 12.87 -9.31
N ILE A 219 8.41 13.51 -9.96
CA ILE A 219 9.60 12.84 -10.47
C ILE A 219 10.49 12.37 -9.31
N SER A 220 11.15 11.24 -9.50
CA SER A 220 12.04 10.61 -8.50
C SER A 220 13.06 11.59 -7.93
N GLY A 221 13.31 11.50 -6.61
CA GLY A 221 14.28 12.34 -5.90
C GLY A 221 13.83 13.78 -5.61
N SER A 222 12.59 14.13 -5.89
CA SER A 222 12.09 15.49 -5.67
C SER A 222 11.85 15.81 -4.19
N VAL A 223 12.05 17.07 -3.80
CA VAL A 223 11.71 17.58 -2.46
C VAL A 223 10.61 18.65 -2.59
N VAL A 224 9.40 18.30 -2.18
CA VAL A 224 8.20 19.13 -2.34
C VAL A 224 7.87 19.82 -1.02
N LEU A 225 7.82 21.16 -1.02
CA LEU A 225 7.68 22.00 0.17
C LEU A 225 6.49 22.96 0.11
N LYS A 226 5.67 22.88 -0.94
CA LYS A 226 4.51 23.75 -1.16
C LYS A 226 3.42 23.02 -1.95
N ASP A 227 2.22 23.56 -1.91
CA ASP A 227 1.07 23.05 -2.66
C ASP A 227 1.36 22.96 -4.16
N ILE A 228 0.84 21.89 -4.77
CA ILE A 228 0.97 21.65 -6.21
C ILE A 228 -0.43 21.57 -6.83
N PRO A 229 -0.73 22.39 -7.84
CA PRO A 229 -2.00 22.31 -8.56
C PRO A 229 -2.20 20.96 -9.26
N PRO A 230 -3.46 20.55 -9.55
CA PRO A 230 -3.75 19.31 -10.26
C PRO A 230 -3.05 19.19 -11.61
N HIS A 231 -2.79 17.94 -12.04
CA HIS A 231 -2.28 17.55 -13.36
C HIS A 231 -0.96 18.22 -13.74
N LYS A 232 -0.06 18.41 -12.77
CA LYS A 232 1.30 18.93 -13.02
C LYS A 232 2.34 17.84 -12.90
N VAL A 233 3.44 18.02 -13.63
CA VAL A 233 4.69 17.30 -13.43
C VAL A 233 5.64 18.19 -12.67
N ILE A 234 6.21 17.67 -11.58
CA ILE A 234 7.16 18.41 -10.74
C ILE A 234 8.45 17.64 -10.56
N ALA A 235 9.56 18.38 -10.47
CA ALA A 235 10.89 17.80 -10.25
C ALA A 235 11.82 18.76 -9.51
N GLY A 236 12.84 18.19 -8.87
CA GLY A 236 13.99 18.93 -8.31
C GLY A 236 13.97 19.12 -6.80
N VAL A 237 15.03 19.82 -6.29
CA VAL A 237 15.26 20.11 -4.87
C VAL A 237 15.60 21.60 -4.72
N PRO A 238 14.68 22.45 -4.26
CA PRO A 238 13.25 22.17 -4.08
C PRO A 238 12.53 21.93 -5.41
N ALA A 239 11.42 21.18 -5.37
CA ALA A 239 10.66 20.83 -6.56
C ALA A 239 9.93 22.02 -7.15
N VAL A 240 9.94 22.10 -8.49
CA VAL A 240 9.22 23.10 -9.29
C VAL A 240 8.38 22.41 -10.36
N VAL A 241 7.34 23.10 -10.83
CA VAL A 241 6.54 22.64 -11.97
C VAL A 241 7.40 22.69 -13.23
N ILE A 242 7.52 21.56 -13.94
CA ILE A 242 8.28 21.43 -15.18
C ILE A 242 7.39 21.18 -16.40
N GLY A 243 6.09 20.92 -16.19
CA GLY A 243 5.13 20.69 -17.26
C GLY A 243 3.76 20.25 -16.74
N ASP A 244 2.91 19.89 -17.68
CA ASP A 244 1.60 19.28 -17.40
C ASP A 244 1.69 17.75 -17.50
N ALA A 245 0.96 17.04 -16.65
CA ALA A 245 0.89 15.59 -16.72
C ALA A 245 0.16 15.16 -18.01
N ILE A 246 0.76 14.24 -18.76
CA ILE A 246 0.17 13.71 -20.00
C ILE A 246 -1.04 12.83 -19.68
N ALA A 247 -0.90 11.99 -18.66
CA ALA A 247 -1.97 11.12 -18.17
C ALA A 247 -2.86 11.87 -17.17
N ILE A 248 -4.17 11.64 -17.22
CA ILE A 248 -5.13 12.17 -16.23
C ILE A 248 -4.80 11.61 -14.83
N GLN A 249 -4.42 10.35 -14.76
CA GLN A 249 -3.99 9.68 -13.53
C GLN A 249 -2.66 8.95 -13.76
N PRO A 250 -1.52 9.63 -13.60
CA PRO A 250 -0.19 9.05 -13.81
C PRO A 250 0.07 7.79 -12.98
N ALA A 251 -0.56 7.68 -11.82
CA ALA A 251 -0.47 6.49 -10.96
C ALA A 251 -0.95 5.21 -11.63
N LEU A 252 -1.86 5.28 -12.60
CA LEU A 252 -2.38 4.10 -13.29
C LEU A 252 -1.48 3.68 -14.45
N ASP A 253 -0.81 4.64 -15.06
CA ASP A 253 0.07 4.39 -16.20
C ASP A 253 1.49 4.01 -15.80
N MET A 254 1.91 4.39 -14.58
CA MET A 254 3.27 4.17 -14.02
C MET A 254 4.41 4.61 -14.94
N CYS A 255 4.13 5.45 -15.94
CA CYS A 255 5.14 5.93 -16.86
C CYS A 255 6.05 6.97 -16.18
N GLN A 256 7.32 6.63 -16.02
CA GLN A 256 8.36 7.50 -15.44
C GLN A 256 9.03 8.40 -16.50
N ASP A 257 8.80 8.13 -17.79
CA ASP A 257 9.38 8.89 -18.91
C ASP A 257 8.51 10.11 -19.21
N LEU A 258 9.13 11.29 -19.13
CA LEU A 258 8.48 12.59 -19.48
C LEU A 258 8.12 12.70 -20.97
N SER A 259 8.69 11.85 -21.82
CA SER A 259 8.44 11.79 -23.26
C SER A 259 7.41 10.74 -23.67
N CYS A 260 6.83 10.01 -22.72
CA CYS A 260 5.81 8.97 -22.98
C CYS A 260 4.63 9.58 -23.77
N LYS A 261 4.68 9.46 -25.07
CA LYS A 261 3.54 9.68 -25.96
C LYS A 261 2.87 8.33 -26.18
N ARG A 262 1.62 8.19 -25.77
CA ARG A 262 0.76 7.10 -26.25
C ARG A 262 0.34 7.36 -27.68
#